data_78e6bdb7aafb288a287ce7eacf9c7572
#
_entry.id   78e6bdb7aafb288a287ce7eacf9c7572
#
_cell.length_a   1.000
_cell.length_b   1.000
_cell.length_c   1.000
_cell.angle_alpha   90.00
_cell.angle_beta   90.00
_cell.angle_gamma   90.00
#
_symmetry.space_group_name_H-M   'P 1'
#
loop_
_entity.id
_entity.type
_entity.pdbx_description
1 polymer ?
#
loop_
_entity_poly.entity_id
_entity_poly.type
_entity_poly.pdbx_seq_one_letter_code
_entity_poly.pdbx_strand_id
1 'polypeptide(L)'
;MNFLELVKARYSARKYAGRPVEADKLDYIMECVRMAPSAVNFQPWRFRIVTDEATLKALQQCYKREWLATAPCIIVACTNHDESWHRRADNKDHGDIDIAIAVEHLCLAATEQGLGTCWVCNFDAAQCSEVLGLPGNLEPAVLIPVVYAEDEPTEKKRKSLNEILF
;
A
#
# COMPACT_ATOMS: atom_id res chain seq x y z
N MET A 1 9.38 18.09 9.34
CA MET A 1 10.13 17.21 8.40
C MET A 1 9.90 17.75 7.00
N ASN A 2 10.95 18.03 6.22
CA ASN A 2 10.77 18.38 4.81
C ASN A 2 10.57 17.10 3.96
N PHE A 3 10.19 17.24 2.68
CA PHE A 3 9.87 16.08 1.84
C PHE A 3 11.05 15.10 1.68
N LEU A 4 12.28 15.59 1.51
CA LEU A 4 13.46 14.73 1.40
C LEU A 4 13.73 13.94 2.69
N GLU A 5 13.50 14.55 3.84
CA GLU A 5 13.59 13.88 5.14
C GLU A 5 12.52 12.80 5.28
N LEU A 6 11.29 13.09 4.84
CA LEU A 6 10.18 12.15 4.87
C LEU A 6 10.46 10.91 4.02
N VAL A 7 10.89 11.08 2.76
CA VAL A 7 11.23 9.92 1.89
C VAL A 7 12.45 9.15 2.39
N LYS A 8 13.34 9.80 3.13
CA LYS A 8 14.46 9.13 3.82
C LYS A 8 13.99 8.35 5.04
N ALA A 9 13.01 8.86 5.79
CA ALA A 9 12.48 8.22 6.99
C ALA A 9 11.64 6.97 6.65
N ARG A 10 10.81 7.00 5.58
CA ARG A 10 9.98 5.87 5.18
C ARG A 10 10.84 4.60 4.95
N TYR A 11 10.47 3.50 5.57
CA TYR A 11 11.10 2.18 5.36
C TYR A 11 10.06 1.06 5.40
N SER A 12 10.45 -0.16 5.05
CA SER A 12 9.59 -1.34 5.08
C SER A 12 9.67 -2.00 6.44
N ALA A 13 8.77 -1.65 7.35
CA ALA A 13 8.67 -2.20 8.70
C ALA A 13 8.21 -3.67 8.66
N ARG A 14 8.84 -4.51 9.48
CA ARG A 14 8.53 -5.96 9.57
C ARG A 14 8.51 -6.49 11.01
N LYS A 15 8.44 -5.61 12.00
CA LYS A 15 8.19 -5.94 13.39
C LYS A 15 7.19 -4.91 13.95
N TYR A 16 6.14 -5.37 14.58
CA TYR A 16 4.96 -4.57 14.89
C TYR A 16 4.59 -4.63 16.36
N ALA A 17 4.20 -3.50 16.92
CA ALA A 17 3.76 -3.39 18.33
C ALA A 17 2.39 -4.03 18.61
N GLY A 18 1.67 -4.50 17.60
CA GLY A 18 0.36 -5.15 17.78
C GLY A 18 -0.78 -4.24 18.28
N ARG A 19 -0.51 -2.97 18.58
CA ARG A 19 -1.54 -2.03 19.02
C ARG A 19 -2.33 -1.45 17.84
N PRO A 20 -3.63 -1.17 18.00
CA PRO A 20 -4.45 -0.55 16.96
C PRO A 20 -3.89 0.81 16.52
N VAL A 21 -4.15 1.17 15.27
CA VAL A 21 -3.91 2.51 14.73
C VAL A 21 -5.18 3.34 14.93
N GLU A 22 -5.03 4.57 15.38
CA GLU A 22 -6.11 5.50 15.64
C GLU A 22 -6.86 5.87 14.34
N ALA A 23 -8.18 6.03 14.44
CA ALA A 23 -9.03 6.29 13.26
C ALA A 23 -8.66 7.60 12.56
N ASP A 24 -8.35 8.66 13.31
CA ASP A 24 -7.95 9.96 12.77
C ASP A 24 -6.67 9.90 11.94
N LYS A 25 -5.72 9.04 12.30
CA LYS A 25 -4.53 8.78 11.49
C LYS A 25 -4.84 8.03 10.20
N LEU A 26 -5.73 7.03 10.26
CA LEU A 26 -6.19 6.33 9.06
C LEU A 26 -6.95 7.27 8.12
N ASP A 27 -7.82 8.13 8.66
CA ASP A 27 -8.55 9.14 7.89
C ASP A 27 -7.58 10.12 7.20
N TYR A 28 -6.56 10.60 7.92
CA TYR A 28 -5.51 11.46 7.36
C TYR A 28 -4.76 10.78 6.21
N ILE A 29 -4.35 9.52 6.42
CA ILE A 29 -3.65 8.73 5.39
C ILE A 29 -4.54 8.60 4.15
N MET A 30 -5.81 8.25 4.32
CA MET A 30 -6.73 8.06 3.19
C MET A 30 -7.05 9.38 2.47
N GLU A 31 -7.06 10.51 3.16
CA GLU A 31 -7.16 11.82 2.50
C GLU A 31 -5.92 12.12 1.63
N CYS A 32 -4.73 11.81 2.11
CA CYS A 32 -3.51 11.90 1.30
C CYS A 32 -3.57 10.98 0.06
N VAL A 33 -4.07 9.75 0.21
CA VAL A 33 -4.31 8.81 -0.90
C VAL A 33 -5.27 9.41 -1.93
N ARG A 34 -6.39 10.00 -1.45
CA ARG A 34 -7.41 10.62 -2.31
C ARG A 34 -6.84 11.76 -3.17
N MET A 35 -5.80 12.43 -2.70
CA MET A 35 -5.13 13.53 -3.43
C MET A 35 -4.09 13.06 -4.45
N ALA A 36 -3.86 11.76 -4.57
CA ALA A 36 -2.92 11.22 -5.54
C ALA A 36 -3.38 11.50 -7.00
N PRO A 37 -2.46 11.85 -7.91
CA PRO A 37 -2.80 11.97 -9.32
C PRO A 37 -2.95 10.59 -9.99
N SER A 38 -3.70 10.54 -11.07
CA SER A 38 -3.83 9.36 -11.93
C SER A 38 -3.86 9.73 -13.41
N ALA A 39 -3.66 8.78 -14.28
CA ALA A 39 -3.77 8.99 -15.73
C ALA A 39 -5.15 9.56 -16.08
N VAL A 40 -5.17 10.73 -16.74
CA VAL A 40 -6.40 11.45 -17.14
C VAL A 40 -7.38 11.69 -15.98
N ASN A 41 -6.89 11.60 -14.73
CA ASN A 41 -7.67 11.72 -13.49
C ASN A 41 -8.80 10.68 -13.36
N PHE A 42 -8.58 9.47 -13.87
CA PHE A 42 -9.59 8.40 -13.80
C PHE A 42 -9.71 7.77 -12.42
N GLN A 43 -8.66 7.83 -11.59
CA GLN A 43 -8.64 7.33 -10.21
C GLN A 43 -9.14 5.87 -10.10
N PRO A 44 -8.52 4.93 -10.85
CA PRO A 44 -9.00 3.55 -10.99
C PRO A 44 -8.59 2.68 -9.81
N TRP A 45 -8.83 3.15 -8.60
CA TRP A 45 -8.44 2.44 -7.38
C TRP A 45 -9.58 2.33 -6.39
N ARG A 46 -9.52 1.27 -5.59
CA ARG A 46 -10.36 1.05 -4.42
C ARG A 46 -9.47 0.59 -3.27
N PHE A 47 -9.79 1.03 -2.09
CA PHE A 47 -9.03 0.67 -0.89
C PHE A 47 -9.98 0.04 0.14
N ARG A 48 -9.50 -1.02 0.79
CA ARG A 48 -10.18 -1.64 1.93
C ARG A 48 -9.28 -1.55 3.15
N ILE A 49 -9.71 -0.84 4.18
CA ILE A 49 -9.06 -0.85 5.49
C ILE A 49 -9.63 -2.04 6.25
N VAL A 50 -8.76 -2.95 6.67
CA VAL A 50 -9.12 -4.16 7.42
C VAL A 50 -8.50 -4.09 8.80
N THR A 51 -9.36 -4.09 9.83
CA THR A 51 -8.99 -4.05 11.24
C THR A 51 -9.73 -5.12 12.05
N ASP A 52 -10.75 -5.75 11.48
CA ASP A 52 -11.45 -6.85 12.15
C ASP A 52 -10.62 -8.12 12.13
N GLU A 53 -10.61 -8.82 13.28
CA GLU A 53 -9.73 -9.96 13.51
C GLU A 53 -9.96 -11.12 12.55
N ALA A 54 -11.20 -11.38 12.16
CA ALA A 54 -11.54 -12.51 11.29
C ALA A 54 -10.99 -12.29 9.87
N THR A 55 -11.22 -11.11 9.28
CA THR A 55 -10.71 -10.76 7.95
C THR A 55 -9.19 -10.63 7.96
N LEU A 56 -8.59 -10.04 9.03
CA LEU A 56 -7.14 -9.98 9.17
C LEU A 56 -6.50 -11.37 9.15
N LYS A 57 -7.02 -12.32 9.92
CA LYS A 57 -6.53 -13.71 9.93
C LYS A 57 -6.63 -14.37 8.56
N ALA A 58 -7.72 -14.14 7.83
CA ALA A 58 -7.89 -14.67 6.48
C ALA A 58 -6.91 -14.05 5.48
N LEU A 59 -6.71 -12.72 5.50
CA LEU A 59 -5.75 -12.02 4.65
C LEU A 59 -4.30 -12.43 4.93
N GLN A 60 -3.96 -12.68 6.19
CA GLN A 60 -2.63 -13.14 6.58
C GLN A 60 -2.27 -14.50 5.99
N GLN A 61 -3.27 -15.34 5.63
CA GLN A 61 -3.03 -16.60 4.92
C GLN A 61 -2.65 -16.40 3.46
N CYS A 62 -3.01 -15.27 2.85
CA CYS A 62 -2.63 -14.95 1.47
C CYS A 62 -1.11 -14.66 1.34
N TYR A 63 -0.44 -14.34 2.44
CA TYR A 63 1.00 -14.06 2.48
C TYR A 63 1.65 -14.68 3.73
N LYS A 64 2.23 -15.85 3.58
CA LYS A 64 2.74 -16.70 4.68
C LYS A 64 4.07 -16.19 5.24
N ARG A 65 4.05 -15.02 5.88
CA ARG A 65 5.16 -14.44 6.63
C ARG A 65 4.72 -14.09 8.05
N GLU A 66 5.43 -14.59 9.04
CA GLU A 66 5.10 -14.43 10.46
C GLU A 66 4.90 -12.96 10.87
N TRP A 67 5.72 -12.07 10.34
CA TRP A 67 5.61 -10.65 10.67
C TRP A 67 4.29 -10.02 10.20
N LEU A 68 3.69 -10.46 9.07
CA LEU A 68 2.39 -9.95 8.64
C LEU A 68 1.27 -10.45 9.56
N ALA A 69 1.42 -11.64 10.14
CA ALA A 69 0.42 -12.22 11.03
C ALA A 69 0.17 -11.41 12.32
N THR A 70 1.06 -10.48 12.65
CA THR A 70 0.92 -9.60 13.82
C THR A 70 0.40 -8.20 13.48
N ALA A 71 0.09 -7.92 12.20
CA ALA A 71 -0.40 -6.61 11.78
C ALA A 71 -1.82 -6.35 12.30
N PRO A 72 -2.06 -5.26 13.06
CA PRO A 72 -3.38 -4.91 13.58
C PRO A 72 -4.26 -4.20 12.54
N CYS A 73 -3.66 -3.75 11.44
CA CYS A 73 -4.33 -3.09 10.32
C CYS A 73 -3.63 -3.44 9.01
N ILE A 74 -4.41 -3.85 8.02
CA ILE A 74 -3.94 -4.03 6.64
C ILE A 74 -4.83 -3.22 5.72
N ILE A 75 -4.24 -2.34 4.91
CA ILE A 75 -4.95 -1.66 3.82
C ILE A 75 -4.69 -2.45 2.55
N VAL A 76 -5.77 -2.93 1.92
CA VAL A 76 -5.71 -3.60 0.62
C VAL A 76 -5.99 -2.57 -0.46
N ALA A 77 -5.04 -2.39 -1.36
CA ALA A 77 -5.17 -1.50 -2.52
C ALA A 77 -5.53 -2.35 -3.74
N CYS A 78 -6.64 -2.01 -4.39
CA CYS A 78 -7.16 -2.72 -5.55
C CYS A 78 -7.22 -1.80 -6.77
N THR A 79 -6.82 -2.31 -7.92
CA THR A 79 -6.99 -1.67 -9.22
C THR A 79 -8.35 -2.04 -9.80
N ASN A 80 -9.09 -1.05 -10.30
CA ASN A 80 -10.29 -1.26 -11.10
C ASN A 80 -9.93 -1.18 -12.59
N HIS A 81 -9.81 -2.32 -13.24
CA HIS A 81 -9.41 -2.40 -14.64
C HIS A 81 -10.45 -1.86 -15.61
N ASP A 82 -11.74 -1.82 -15.23
CA ASP A 82 -12.79 -1.20 -16.07
C ASP A 82 -12.69 0.33 -16.10
N GLU A 83 -12.03 0.94 -15.10
CA GLU A 83 -11.87 2.39 -14.99
C GLU A 83 -10.44 2.84 -15.34
N SER A 84 -9.47 1.93 -15.53
CA SER A 84 -8.09 2.28 -15.80
C SER A 84 -7.90 2.89 -17.19
N TRP A 85 -6.93 3.79 -17.31
CA TRP A 85 -6.57 4.36 -18.60
C TRP A 85 -5.66 3.41 -19.37
N HIS A 86 -5.97 3.25 -20.67
CA HIS A 86 -5.17 2.45 -21.58
C HIS A 86 -4.45 3.33 -22.59
N ARG A 87 -3.16 3.11 -22.79
CA ARG A 87 -2.36 3.82 -23.76
C ARG A 87 -2.77 3.42 -25.18
N ARG A 88 -3.17 4.39 -26.00
CA ARG A 88 -3.74 4.13 -27.34
C ARG A 88 -2.83 3.36 -28.29
N ALA A 89 -1.49 3.53 -28.18
CA ALA A 89 -0.54 2.95 -29.12
C ALA A 89 -0.42 1.41 -29.02
N ASP A 90 -0.55 0.86 -27.82
CA ASP A 90 -0.29 -0.56 -27.52
C ASP A 90 -1.31 -1.17 -26.56
N ASN A 91 -2.36 -0.44 -26.23
CA ASN A 91 -3.41 -0.84 -25.30
C ASN A 91 -2.89 -1.22 -23.89
N LYS A 92 -1.72 -0.69 -23.49
CA LYS A 92 -1.18 -0.95 -22.16
C LYS A 92 -2.07 -0.32 -21.09
N ASP A 93 -2.54 -1.16 -20.15
CA ASP A 93 -3.23 -0.73 -18.94
C ASP A 93 -2.26 0.00 -17.99
N HIS A 94 -2.68 1.14 -17.48
CA HIS A 94 -1.92 1.96 -16.54
C HIS A 94 -2.41 1.87 -15.09
N GLY A 95 -3.35 1.01 -14.80
CA GLY A 95 -3.89 0.81 -13.45
C GLY A 95 -2.82 0.55 -12.40
N ASP A 96 -1.81 -0.27 -12.72
CA ASP A 96 -0.69 -0.57 -11.82
C ASP A 96 0.19 0.66 -11.54
N ILE A 97 0.33 1.56 -12.52
CA ILE A 97 1.07 2.81 -12.34
C ILE A 97 0.28 3.73 -11.40
N ASP A 98 -1.02 3.90 -11.66
CA ASP A 98 -1.88 4.78 -10.89
C ASP A 98 -1.98 4.31 -9.43
N ILE A 99 -2.22 3.01 -9.20
CA ILE A 99 -2.29 2.47 -7.84
C ILE A 99 -0.95 2.62 -7.09
N ALA A 100 0.19 2.47 -7.78
CA ALA A 100 1.50 2.65 -7.18
C ALA A 100 1.73 4.07 -6.68
N ILE A 101 1.26 5.08 -7.43
CA ILE A 101 1.32 6.50 -7.00
C ILE A 101 0.50 6.70 -5.72
N ALA A 102 -0.74 6.21 -5.71
CA ALA A 102 -1.65 6.36 -4.57
C ALA A 102 -1.11 5.64 -3.32
N VAL A 103 -0.53 4.45 -3.48
CA VAL A 103 0.06 3.68 -2.38
C VAL A 103 1.34 4.34 -1.85
N GLU A 104 2.15 5.00 -2.68
CA GLU A 104 3.31 5.75 -2.16
C GLU A 104 2.85 6.96 -1.34
N HIS A 105 1.77 7.67 -1.73
CA HIS A 105 1.15 8.68 -0.87
C HIS A 105 0.73 8.10 0.49
N LEU A 106 0.11 6.91 0.51
CA LEU A 106 -0.22 6.20 1.74
C LEU A 106 1.01 5.96 2.61
N CYS A 107 2.08 5.42 2.04
CA CYS A 107 3.30 5.08 2.78
C CYS A 107 4.00 6.32 3.37
N LEU A 108 4.02 7.42 2.63
CA LEU A 108 4.60 8.68 3.08
C LEU A 108 3.75 9.33 4.18
N ALA A 109 2.42 9.38 3.99
CA ALA A 109 1.50 9.90 5.00
C ALA A 109 1.56 9.09 6.30
N ALA A 110 1.60 7.76 6.22
CA ALA A 110 1.78 6.90 7.39
C ALA A 110 3.09 7.20 8.12
N THR A 111 4.19 7.37 7.37
CA THR A 111 5.50 7.73 7.94
C THR A 111 5.45 9.08 8.65
N GLU A 112 4.78 10.08 8.08
CA GLU A 112 4.60 11.40 8.68
C GLU A 112 3.81 11.31 10.00
N GLN A 113 2.84 10.40 10.08
CA GLN A 113 2.06 10.10 11.29
C GLN A 113 2.80 9.22 12.32
N GLY A 114 4.09 8.91 12.08
CA GLY A 114 4.90 8.06 12.96
C GLY A 114 4.55 6.57 12.87
N LEU A 115 3.98 6.14 11.74
CA LEU A 115 3.61 4.75 11.49
C LEU A 115 4.56 4.09 10.50
N GLY A 116 4.72 2.78 10.64
CA GLY A 116 5.44 1.93 9.70
C GLY A 116 4.50 1.30 8.67
N THR A 117 5.03 1.07 7.47
CA THR A 117 4.35 0.36 6.38
C THR A 117 5.28 -0.63 5.70
N CYS A 118 4.74 -1.57 4.96
CA CYS A 118 5.51 -2.42 4.06
C CYS A 118 4.69 -2.73 2.80
N TRP A 119 5.29 -2.58 1.62
CA TRP A 119 4.68 -3.00 0.36
C TRP A 119 4.75 -4.53 0.24
N VAL A 120 3.62 -5.18 0.10
CA VAL A 120 3.52 -6.62 -0.13
C VAL A 120 2.76 -6.85 -1.44
N CYS A 121 3.50 -7.26 -2.49
CA CYS A 121 2.92 -7.62 -3.79
C CYS A 121 3.03 -9.13 -4.07
N ASN A 122 3.90 -9.85 -3.40
CA ASN A 122 4.07 -11.30 -3.60
C ASN A 122 3.13 -12.09 -2.67
N PHE A 123 1.82 -11.98 -2.88
CA PHE A 123 0.78 -12.68 -2.13
C PHE A 123 -0.18 -13.41 -3.08
N ASP A 124 -1.02 -14.28 -2.55
CA ASP A 124 -2.07 -14.94 -3.31
C ASP A 124 -3.24 -13.98 -3.56
N ALA A 125 -3.25 -13.34 -4.74
CA ALA A 125 -4.25 -12.36 -5.12
C ALA A 125 -5.65 -12.99 -5.31
N ALA A 126 -5.72 -14.23 -5.80
CA ALA A 126 -7.00 -14.94 -5.96
C ALA A 126 -7.64 -15.22 -4.60
N GLN A 127 -6.87 -15.76 -3.66
CA GLN A 127 -7.32 -15.98 -2.28
C GLN A 127 -7.72 -14.65 -1.60
N CYS A 128 -6.97 -13.59 -1.83
CA CYS A 128 -7.29 -12.26 -1.29
C CYS A 128 -8.65 -11.74 -1.84
N SER A 129 -8.89 -11.91 -3.15
CA SER A 129 -10.17 -11.55 -3.78
C SER A 129 -11.34 -12.32 -3.17
N GLU A 130 -11.18 -13.62 -2.94
CA GLU A 130 -12.20 -14.48 -2.29
C GLU A 130 -12.48 -14.02 -0.85
N VAL A 131 -11.44 -13.78 -0.05
CA VAL A 131 -11.55 -13.32 1.35
C VAL A 131 -12.33 -12.00 1.44
N LEU A 132 -12.09 -11.09 0.50
CA LEU A 132 -12.73 -9.76 0.50
C LEU A 132 -14.04 -9.72 -0.28
N GLY A 133 -14.41 -10.79 -0.99
CA GLY A 133 -15.59 -10.84 -1.86
C GLY A 133 -15.51 -9.81 -2.99
N LEU A 134 -14.34 -9.63 -3.61
CA LEU A 134 -14.15 -8.62 -4.66
C LEU A 134 -14.84 -9.03 -5.96
N PRO A 135 -15.47 -8.08 -6.67
CA PRO A 135 -15.94 -8.31 -8.02
C PRO A 135 -14.77 -8.50 -8.99
N GLY A 136 -15.00 -9.20 -10.11
CA GLY A 136 -13.93 -9.61 -11.04
C GLY A 136 -13.17 -8.48 -11.74
N ASN A 137 -13.66 -7.25 -11.67
CA ASN A 137 -13.00 -6.06 -12.20
C ASN A 137 -12.09 -5.35 -11.18
N LEU A 138 -12.09 -5.79 -9.91
CA LEU A 138 -11.17 -5.31 -8.88
C LEU A 138 -10.07 -6.34 -8.62
N GLU A 139 -8.84 -5.99 -8.97
CA GLU A 139 -7.66 -6.80 -8.67
C GLU A 139 -6.94 -6.26 -7.42
N PRO A 140 -6.74 -7.09 -6.37
CA PRO A 140 -5.91 -6.68 -5.25
C PRO A 140 -4.45 -6.63 -5.68
N ALA A 141 -3.90 -5.41 -5.76
CA ALA A 141 -2.54 -5.15 -6.24
C ALA A 141 -1.50 -5.16 -5.12
N VAL A 142 -1.84 -4.62 -3.95
CA VAL A 142 -0.90 -4.46 -2.84
C VAL A 142 -1.60 -4.66 -1.50
N LEU A 143 -0.96 -5.42 -0.59
CA LEU A 143 -1.29 -5.45 0.83
C LEU A 143 -0.33 -4.53 1.58
N ILE A 144 -0.86 -3.60 2.38
CA ILE A 144 -0.06 -2.65 3.13
C ILE A 144 -0.44 -2.72 4.62
N PRO A 145 0.35 -3.42 5.46
CA PRO A 145 0.23 -3.26 6.90
C PRO A 145 0.55 -1.81 7.27
N VAL A 146 -0.32 -1.21 8.09
CA VAL A 146 -0.14 0.12 8.68
C VAL A 146 -0.08 -0.07 10.19
N VAL A 147 1.07 0.22 10.78
CA VAL A 147 1.42 -0.29 12.10
C VAL A 147 2.28 0.69 12.89
N TYR A 148 2.36 0.49 14.20
CA TYR A 148 3.46 1.02 14.99
C TYR A 148 4.63 0.04 14.90
N ALA A 149 5.72 0.48 14.26
CA ALA A 149 6.90 -0.35 14.05
C ALA A 149 7.75 -0.47 15.32
N GLU A 150 8.32 -1.66 15.54
CA GLU A 150 9.29 -1.96 16.61
C GLU A 150 10.68 -2.29 16.08
N ASP A 151 10.85 -2.36 14.75
CA ASP A 151 12.15 -2.48 14.11
C ASP A 151 12.70 -1.10 13.74
N GLU A 152 14.02 -1.03 13.66
CA GLU A 152 14.71 0.16 13.22
C GLU A 152 14.91 0.16 11.70
N PRO A 153 14.89 1.34 11.05
CA PRO A 153 15.18 1.43 9.63
C PRO A 153 16.62 1.01 9.35
N THR A 154 16.79 0.07 8.45
CA THR A 154 18.10 -0.30 7.93
C THR A 154 18.63 0.73 6.95
N GLU A 155 19.96 0.81 6.78
CA GLU A 155 20.59 1.67 5.79
C GLU A 155 20.03 1.40 4.39
N LYS A 156 19.59 2.47 3.73
CA LYS A 156 19.05 2.39 2.37
C LYS A 156 20.15 2.37 1.33
N LYS A 157 20.39 1.23 0.73
CA LYS A 157 21.25 1.15 -0.46
C LYS A 157 20.47 1.67 -1.66
N ARG A 158 20.96 2.71 -2.30
CA ARG A 158 20.38 3.34 -3.51
C ARG A 158 21.45 3.47 -4.58
N LYS A 159 21.03 3.33 -5.83
CA LYS A 159 21.88 3.69 -6.96
C LYS A 159 22.27 5.16 -6.89
N SER A 160 23.44 5.51 -7.41
CA SER A 160 23.86 6.91 -7.58
C SER A 160 22.98 7.62 -8.63
N LEU A 161 23.00 8.94 -8.63
CA LEU A 161 22.27 9.71 -9.64
C LEU A 161 22.71 9.36 -11.07
N ASN A 162 24.01 9.11 -11.29
CA ASN A 162 24.54 8.74 -12.62
C ASN A 162 24.06 7.37 -13.10
N GLU A 163 23.65 6.47 -12.19
CA GLU A 163 23.08 5.15 -12.58
C GLU A 163 21.59 5.18 -12.90
N ILE A 164 20.90 6.25 -12.55
CA ILE A 164 19.47 6.41 -12.79
C ILE A 164 19.14 7.50 -13.83
N LEU A 165 20.11 8.31 -14.20
CA LEU A 165 20.03 9.32 -15.26
C LEU A 165 20.79 8.82 -16.51
N PHE A 166 20.25 9.07 -17.68
CA PHE A 166 20.88 8.72 -18.96
C PHE A 166 20.68 9.83 -19.98
#